data_65654ba75169836c92b697b034829f58
#
_entry.id   65654ba75169836c92b697b034829f58
#
_cell.length_a   1.000
_cell.length_b   1.000
_cell.length_c   1.000
_cell.angle_alpha   90.00
_cell.angle_beta   90.00
_cell.angle_gamma   90.00
#
_symmetry.space_group_name_H-M   'P 1'
#
loop_
_entity.id
_entity.type
_entity.pdbx_description
1 polymer ?
#
loop_
_entity_poly.entity_id
_entity_poly.type
_entity_poly.pdbx_seq_one_letter_code
_entity_poly.pdbx_strand_id
1 'polypeptide(L)'
;TLSGTEATVLDLSGTQPAAMNAVCAAVARGLYEARVDEQIGRLPWLLVDEAHAFFDGVASDALRTLLTRGRAPGVSLVVATQRPGALPEVAVSQADLLVAHRLTAEFDVSALAAAQPTYLGESLANRLPTETGDALVVDDATESVHAVSIRERDTPHGGSSARAGDVSPR
;
A
#
# COMPACT_ATOMS: atom_id res chain seq x y z
N THR A 1 16.37 4.25 -16.74
CA THR A 1 16.95 3.04 -16.12
C THR A 1 16.92 3.19 -14.61
N LEU A 2 16.11 2.35 -13.91
CA LEU A 2 15.96 2.36 -12.45
C LEU A 2 17.16 1.68 -11.72
N SER A 3 18.22 1.36 -12.43
CA SER A 3 19.28 0.45 -11.96
C SER A 3 20.40 1.09 -11.14
N GLY A 4 20.38 2.37 -10.87
CA GLY A 4 21.52 3.07 -10.24
C GLY A 4 21.22 3.87 -8.98
N THR A 5 19.96 4.06 -8.61
CA THR A 5 19.53 4.88 -7.46
C THR A 5 19.03 4.02 -6.31
N GLU A 6 19.22 4.48 -5.09
CA GLU A 6 18.69 3.79 -3.90
C GLU A 6 17.17 3.89 -3.85
N ALA A 7 16.58 5.00 -4.31
CA ALA A 7 15.14 5.19 -4.45
C ALA A 7 14.81 6.06 -5.66
N THR A 8 13.68 5.76 -6.31
CA THR A 8 13.11 6.57 -7.40
C THR A 8 11.66 6.90 -7.05
N VAL A 9 11.31 8.17 -7.08
CA VAL A 9 9.94 8.63 -6.85
C VAL A 9 9.32 9.02 -8.20
N LEU A 10 8.15 8.48 -8.50
CA LEU A 10 7.32 8.86 -9.64
C LEU A 10 6.15 9.67 -9.12
N ASP A 11 6.23 11.00 -9.27
CA ASP A 11 5.13 11.88 -8.94
C ASP A 11 4.13 11.89 -10.10
N LEU A 12 2.95 11.33 -9.86
CA LEU A 12 1.85 11.24 -10.82
C LEU A 12 0.74 12.26 -10.49
N SER A 13 0.95 13.16 -9.55
CA SER A 13 0.00 14.20 -9.19
C SER A 13 -0.34 15.07 -10.41
N GLY A 14 -1.61 15.41 -10.57
CA GLY A 14 -2.08 16.18 -11.73
C GLY A 14 -2.16 15.39 -13.06
N THR A 15 -1.80 14.12 -13.07
CA THR A 15 -1.92 13.25 -14.25
C THR A 15 -3.34 12.65 -14.32
N GLN A 16 -3.86 12.43 -15.53
CA GLN A 16 -5.17 11.79 -15.68
C GLN A 16 -5.15 10.34 -15.16
N PRO A 17 -6.24 9.84 -14.55
CA PRO A 17 -6.29 8.50 -13.96
C PRO A 17 -5.88 7.37 -14.90
N ALA A 18 -6.24 7.46 -16.18
CA ALA A 18 -5.86 6.46 -17.19
C ALA A 18 -4.33 6.43 -17.42
N ALA A 19 -3.69 7.60 -17.47
CA ALA A 19 -2.24 7.70 -17.63
C ALA A 19 -1.50 7.26 -16.37
N MET A 20 -1.98 7.61 -15.18
CA MET A 20 -1.44 7.11 -13.91
C MET A 20 -1.45 5.57 -13.87
N ASN A 21 -2.59 4.97 -14.22
CA ASN A 21 -2.74 3.52 -14.28
C ASN A 21 -1.80 2.87 -15.30
N ALA A 22 -1.63 3.48 -16.50
CA ALA A 22 -0.73 2.98 -17.52
C ALA A 22 0.75 2.99 -17.04
N VAL A 23 1.17 4.07 -16.39
CA VAL A 23 2.52 4.18 -15.81
C VAL A 23 2.73 3.12 -14.72
N CYS A 24 1.80 3.00 -13.78
CA CYS A 24 1.86 1.99 -12.71
C CYS A 24 1.95 0.57 -13.31
N ALA A 25 1.12 0.25 -14.31
CA ALA A 25 1.17 -1.04 -15.00
C ALA A 25 2.52 -1.31 -15.66
N ALA A 26 3.09 -0.32 -16.34
CA ALA A 26 4.38 -0.43 -17.02
C ALA A 26 5.52 -0.67 -16.02
N VAL A 27 5.52 0.06 -14.90
CA VAL A 27 6.53 -0.08 -13.84
C VAL A 27 6.41 -1.46 -13.19
N ALA A 28 5.21 -1.87 -12.78
CA ALA A 28 4.99 -3.15 -12.12
C ALA A 28 5.40 -4.34 -12.99
N ARG A 29 5.01 -4.33 -14.28
CA ARG A 29 5.42 -5.38 -15.26
C ARG A 29 6.93 -5.35 -15.49
N GLY A 30 7.48 -4.17 -15.75
CA GLY A 30 8.91 -4.02 -16.02
C GLY A 30 9.80 -4.50 -14.88
N LEU A 31 9.41 -4.24 -13.61
CA LEU A 31 10.12 -4.76 -12.46
C LEU A 31 10.02 -6.29 -12.35
N TYR A 32 8.83 -6.84 -12.58
CA TYR A 32 8.62 -8.28 -12.56
C TYR A 32 9.45 -8.98 -13.65
N GLU A 33 9.35 -8.53 -14.91
CA GLU A 33 10.08 -9.07 -16.06
C GLU A 33 11.60 -8.95 -15.87
N ALA A 34 12.09 -7.80 -15.44
CA ALA A 34 13.51 -7.59 -15.20
C ALA A 34 14.08 -8.51 -14.11
N ARG A 35 13.27 -8.93 -13.13
CA ARG A 35 13.67 -9.93 -12.15
C ARG A 35 13.58 -11.35 -12.68
N VAL A 36 12.53 -11.69 -13.45
CA VAL A 36 12.39 -13.01 -14.08
C VAL A 36 13.52 -13.26 -15.08
N ASP A 37 13.90 -12.23 -15.84
CA ASP A 37 14.97 -12.30 -16.85
C ASP A 37 16.37 -12.07 -16.25
N GLU A 38 16.50 -11.99 -14.92
CA GLU A 38 17.75 -11.77 -14.19
C GLU A 38 18.52 -10.49 -14.61
N GLN A 39 17.81 -9.49 -15.18
CA GLN A 39 18.41 -8.24 -15.65
C GLN A 39 18.83 -7.33 -14.50
N ILE A 40 18.23 -7.49 -13.30
CA ILE A 40 18.57 -6.75 -12.09
C ILE A 40 18.89 -7.70 -10.94
N GLY A 41 20.05 -7.49 -10.31
CA GLY A 41 20.52 -8.32 -9.18
C GLY A 41 19.90 -7.95 -7.83
N ARG A 42 19.32 -6.73 -7.71
CA ARG A 42 18.69 -6.24 -6.47
C ARG A 42 17.26 -6.73 -6.36
N LEU A 43 16.77 -6.86 -5.14
CA LEU A 43 15.36 -7.13 -4.84
C LEU A 43 14.61 -5.80 -4.79
N PRO A 44 13.82 -5.44 -5.81
CA PRO A 44 13.12 -4.16 -5.85
C PRO A 44 11.90 -4.17 -4.93
N TRP A 45 11.63 -3.00 -4.36
CA TRP A 45 10.40 -2.69 -3.64
C TRP A 45 9.59 -1.70 -4.46
N LEU A 46 8.37 -2.04 -4.81
CA LEU A 46 7.41 -1.13 -5.42
C LEU A 46 6.46 -0.64 -4.33
N LEU A 47 6.49 0.66 -4.04
CA LEU A 47 5.54 1.31 -3.13
C LEU A 47 4.48 2.01 -3.96
N VAL A 48 3.21 1.74 -3.68
CA VAL A 48 2.06 2.36 -4.35
C VAL A 48 1.21 3.05 -3.29
N ASP A 49 1.23 4.38 -3.30
CA ASP A 49 0.35 5.18 -2.46
C ASP A 49 -1.03 5.34 -3.12
N GLU A 50 -2.08 5.49 -2.29
CA GLU A 50 -3.49 5.49 -2.73
C GLU A 50 -3.81 4.32 -3.67
N ALA A 51 -3.31 3.13 -3.31
CA ALA A 51 -3.31 1.93 -4.17
C ALA A 51 -4.70 1.54 -4.68
N HIS A 52 -5.77 1.87 -3.95
CA HIS A 52 -7.14 1.61 -4.39
C HIS A 52 -7.45 2.21 -5.77
N ALA A 53 -6.81 3.33 -6.15
CA ALA A 53 -7.00 3.98 -7.45
C ALA A 53 -6.43 3.19 -8.64
N PHE A 54 -5.60 2.17 -8.38
CA PHE A 54 -4.91 1.39 -9.40
C PHE A 54 -5.48 -0.02 -9.57
N PHE A 55 -6.29 -0.50 -8.63
CA PHE A 55 -6.86 -1.84 -8.71
C PHE A 55 -8.13 -1.94 -9.56
N ASP A 56 -8.75 -0.81 -9.94
CA ASP A 56 -9.91 -0.76 -10.84
C ASP A 56 -9.53 -0.45 -12.30
N GLY A 57 -8.24 -0.30 -12.60
CA GLY A 57 -7.74 0.11 -13.92
C GLY A 57 -6.82 -0.91 -14.57
N VAL A 58 -6.14 -0.49 -15.64
CA VAL A 58 -5.19 -1.32 -16.41
C VAL A 58 -3.96 -1.77 -15.60
N ALA A 59 -3.70 -1.16 -14.45
CA ALA A 59 -2.64 -1.58 -13.52
C ALA A 59 -3.04 -2.82 -12.70
N SER A 60 -4.32 -3.11 -12.56
CA SER A 60 -4.85 -4.16 -11.69
C SER A 60 -4.17 -5.52 -11.92
N ASP A 61 -4.07 -5.97 -13.17
CA ASP A 61 -3.47 -7.27 -13.48
C ASP A 61 -1.98 -7.34 -13.15
N ALA A 62 -1.25 -6.24 -13.39
CA ALA A 62 0.17 -6.17 -13.07
C ALA A 62 0.41 -6.18 -11.55
N LEU A 63 -0.38 -5.43 -10.80
CA LEU A 63 -0.31 -5.41 -9.34
C LEU A 63 -0.73 -6.76 -8.73
N ARG A 64 -1.81 -7.38 -9.23
CA ARG A 64 -2.22 -8.74 -8.81
C ARG A 64 -1.13 -9.78 -9.09
N THR A 65 -0.42 -9.65 -10.22
CA THR A 65 0.72 -10.52 -10.51
C THR A 65 1.83 -10.38 -9.48
N LEU A 66 2.15 -9.15 -9.05
CA LEU A 66 3.12 -8.93 -7.99
C LEU A 66 2.65 -9.49 -6.65
N LEU A 67 1.37 -9.29 -6.27
CA LEU A 67 0.81 -9.85 -5.04
C LEU A 67 0.91 -11.37 -4.97
N THR A 68 0.62 -12.05 -6.08
CA THR A 68 0.50 -13.51 -6.09
C THR A 68 1.77 -14.24 -6.53
N ARG A 69 2.64 -13.57 -7.30
CA ARG A 69 3.82 -14.20 -7.94
C ARG A 69 5.13 -13.43 -7.73
N GLY A 70 5.07 -12.23 -7.14
CA GLY A 70 6.25 -11.37 -6.94
C GLY A 70 7.31 -11.98 -6.02
N ARG A 71 6.90 -12.84 -5.08
CA ARG A 71 7.79 -13.48 -4.11
C ARG A 71 8.87 -14.34 -4.78
N ALA A 72 8.52 -15.12 -5.79
CA ALA A 72 9.48 -16.03 -6.47
C ALA A 72 10.63 -15.28 -7.15
N PRO A 73 10.41 -14.25 -8.01
CA PRO A 73 11.48 -13.45 -8.57
C PRO A 73 12.06 -12.41 -7.56
N GLY A 74 11.46 -12.24 -6.39
CA GLY A 74 11.93 -11.32 -5.35
C GLY A 74 11.54 -9.86 -5.58
N VAL A 75 10.33 -9.61 -6.08
CA VAL A 75 9.74 -8.26 -6.15
C VAL A 75 8.79 -8.08 -4.99
N SER A 76 9.06 -7.12 -4.12
CA SER A 76 8.17 -6.78 -3.00
C SER A 76 7.22 -5.65 -3.40
N LEU A 77 5.95 -5.79 -3.04
CA LEU A 77 4.93 -4.78 -3.24
C LEU A 77 4.47 -4.24 -1.87
N VAL A 78 4.50 -2.93 -1.71
CA VAL A 78 3.90 -2.22 -0.58
C VAL A 78 2.75 -1.38 -1.11
N VAL A 79 1.57 -1.57 -0.55
CA VAL A 79 0.39 -0.77 -0.87
C VAL A 79 0.00 0.06 0.34
N ALA A 80 -0.21 1.36 0.14
CA ALA A 80 -0.80 2.24 1.12
C ALA A 80 -2.16 2.73 0.61
N THR A 81 -3.15 2.81 1.49
CA THR A 81 -4.48 3.27 1.13
C THR A 81 -5.23 3.77 2.35
N GLN A 82 -6.09 4.75 2.16
CA GLN A 82 -7.09 5.18 3.14
C GLN A 82 -8.41 4.40 3.01
N ARG A 83 -8.54 3.56 1.97
CA ARG A 83 -9.77 2.83 1.66
C ARG A 83 -9.48 1.34 1.45
N PRO A 84 -9.16 0.59 2.52
CA PRO A 84 -8.84 -0.83 2.41
C PRO A 84 -10.00 -1.66 1.84
N GLY A 85 -11.25 -1.26 2.06
CA GLY A 85 -12.40 -1.92 1.47
C GLY A 85 -12.50 -1.80 -0.06
N ALA A 86 -11.77 -0.87 -0.68
CA ALA A 86 -11.67 -0.75 -2.13
C ALA A 86 -10.48 -1.53 -2.73
N LEU A 87 -9.67 -2.19 -1.89
CA LEU A 87 -8.65 -3.12 -2.36
C LEU A 87 -9.26 -4.48 -2.69
N PRO A 88 -8.70 -5.25 -3.63
CA PRO A 88 -9.09 -6.64 -3.80
C PRO A 88 -8.69 -7.46 -2.56
N GLU A 89 -9.52 -8.42 -2.18
CA GLU A 89 -9.29 -9.29 -1.02
C GLU A 89 -7.88 -9.89 -1.00
N VAL A 90 -7.35 -10.26 -2.17
CA VAL A 90 -5.99 -10.81 -2.30
C VAL A 90 -4.90 -9.86 -1.81
N ALA A 91 -5.11 -8.55 -1.85
CA ALA A 91 -4.13 -7.58 -1.37
C ALA A 91 -3.99 -7.61 0.15
N VAL A 92 -5.05 -7.93 0.87
CA VAL A 92 -5.05 -8.04 2.32
C VAL A 92 -4.67 -9.46 2.75
N SER A 93 -5.30 -10.48 2.15
CA SER A 93 -5.10 -11.88 2.54
C SER A 93 -3.73 -12.47 2.18
N GLN A 94 -2.99 -11.85 1.26
CA GLN A 94 -1.64 -12.26 0.87
C GLN A 94 -0.55 -11.33 1.42
N ALA A 95 -0.90 -10.42 2.33
CA ALA A 95 0.07 -9.53 2.94
C ALA A 95 0.88 -10.26 4.01
N ASP A 96 2.20 -10.34 3.84
CA ASP A 96 3.11 -10.85 4.88
C ASP A 96 3.12 -9.92 6.11
N LEU A 97 2.89 -8.62 5.89
CA LEU A 97 2.83 -7.60 6.94
C LEU A 97 1.66 -6.65 6.67
N LEU A 98 0.77 -6.49 7.65
CA LEU A 98 -0.31 -5.51 7.63
C LEU A 98 -0.09 -4.48 8.73
N VAL A 99 -0.15 -3.20 8.36
CA VAL A 99 -0.13 -2.09 9.32
C VAL A 99 -1.44 -1.33 9.18
N ALA A 100 -2.29 -1.41 10.19
CA ALA A 100 -3.58 -0.76 10.21
C ALA A 100 -3.61 0.39 11.23
N HIS A 101 -3.78 1.61 10.75
CA HIS A 101 -4.10 2.75 11.58
C HIS A 101 -5.60 2.80 11.91
N ARG A 102 -6.02 3.81 12.67
CA ARG A 102 -7.43 4.03 12.98
C ARG A 102 -8.28 4.09 11.71
N LEU A 103 -9.32 3.27 11.65
CA LEU A 103 -10.36 3.29 10.62
C LEU A 103 -11.69 3.66 11.27
N THR A 104 -12.51 4.42 10.54
CA THR A 104 -13.82 4.90 11.02
C THR A 104 -14.98 4.43 10.15
N ALA A 105 -14.72 4.02 8.91
CA ALA A 105 -15.74 3.53 8.00
C ALA A 105 -15.98 2.03 8.23
N GLU A 106 -17.22 1.65 8.51
CA GLU A 106 -17.59 0.24 8.77
C GLU A 106 -17.25 -0.67 7.60
N PHE A 107 -17.38 -0.19 6.36
CA PHE A 107 -17.03 -0.95 5.16
C PHE A 107 -15.53 -1.31 5.15
N ASP A 108 -14.65 -0.37 5.50
CA ASP A 108 -13.21 -0.60 5.53
C ASP A 108 -12.80 -1.53 6.68
N VAL A 109 -13.41 -1.36 7.85
CA VAL A 109 -13.21 -2.26 9.01
C VAL A 109 -13.66 -3.69 8.68
N SER A 110 -14.83 -3.83 8.05
CA SER A 110 -15.38 -5.13 7.66
C SER A 110 -14.51 -5.83 6.62
N ALA A 111 -13.95 -5.09 5.66
CA ALA A 111 -13.05 -5.64 4.64
C ALA A 111 -11.76 -6.21 5.25
N LEU A 112 -11.15 -5.51 6.21
CA LEU A 112 -10.00 -6.02 6.94
C LEU A 112 -10.35 -7.24 7.79
N ALA A 113 -11.50 -7.23 8.47
CA ALA A 113 -11.95 -8.34 9.29
C ALA A 113 -12.25 -9.59 8.45
N ALA A 114 -12.80 -9.44 7.24
CA ALA A 114 -13.08 -10.54 6.32
C ALA A 114 -11.81 -11.24 5.81
N ALA A 115 -10.71 -10.50 5.67
CA ALA A 115 -9.43 -11.00 5.18
C ALA A 115 -8.44 -11.37 6.32
N GLN A 116 -8.89 -11.33 7.58
CA GLN A 116 -8.01 -11.61 8.72
C GLN A 116 -7.51 -13.06 8.75
N PRO A 117 -6.27 -13.30 9.19
CA PRO A 117 -5.75 -14.64 9.40
C PRO A 117 -6.52 -15.43 10.46
N THR A 118 -6.63 -16.74 10.28
CA THR A 118 -7.40 -17.63 11.18
C THR A 118 -6.78 -17.81 12.56
N TYR A 119 -5.48 -17.57 12.72
CA TYR A 119 -4.79 -17.64 14.01
C TYR A 119 -5.16 -16.48 14.95
N LEU A 120 -5.79 -15.42 14.44
CA LEU A 120 -6.33 -14.36 15.29
C LEU A 120 -7.59 -14.86 15.98
N GLY A 121 -7.47 -15.24 17.23
CA GLY A 121 -8.60 -15.74 18.03
C GLY A 121 -9.69 -14.69 18.32
N GLU A 122 -9.40 -13.40 18.09
CA GLU A 122 -10.32 -12.26 18.24
C GLU A 122 -10.42 -11.48 16.94
N SER A 123 -11.58 -10.88 16.66
CA SER A 123 -11.78 -10.08 15.47
C SER A 123 -10.77 -8.90 15.39
N LEU A 124 -10.11 -8.76 14.27
CA LEU A 124 -9.20 -7.65 13.99
C LEU A 124 -9.87 -6.30 14.23
N ALA A 125 -11.17 -6.20 13.91
CA ALA A 125 -11.97 -5.00 14.13
C ALA A 125 -11.94 -4.48 15.58
N ASN A 126 -11.94 -5.41 16.56
CA ASN A 126 -11.91 -5.05 17.98
C ASN A 126 -10.53 -4.59 18.46
N ARG A 127 -9.50 -4.84 17.68
CA ARG A 127 -8.11 -4.54 18.01
C ARG A 127 -7.58 -3.29 17.29
N LEU A 128 -8.34 -2.75 16.33
CA LEU A 128 -7.95 -1.53 15.62
C LEU A 128 -7.78 -0.36 16.59
N PRO A 129 -6.75 0.49 16.38
CA PRO A 129 -6.50 1.63 17.25
C PRO A 129 -7.61 2.68 17.13
N THR A 130 -7.90 3.34 18.25
CA THR A 130 -8.85 4.47 18.32
C THR A 130 -8.14 5.82 18.32
N GLU A 131 -6.87 5.85 18.71
CA GLU A 131 -6.09 7.08 18.80
C GLU A 131 -5.29 7.34 17.53
N THR A 132 -5.06 8.64 17.26
CA THR A 132 -4.21 9.06 16.14
C THR A 132 -2.75 8.80 16.48
N GLY A 133 -2.02 8.21 15.53
CA GLY A 133 -0.61 7.87 15.72
C GLY A 133 -0.39 6.42 16.17
N ASP A 134 -1.43 5.75 16.66
CA ASP A 134 -1.33 4.33 16.96
C ASP A 134 -1.59 3.48 15.71
N ALA A 135 -1.05 2.27 15.71
CA ALA A 135 -1.24 1.29 14.67
C ALA A 135 -1.30 -0.14 15.24
N LEU A 136 -2.00 -1.00 14.53
CA LEU A 136 -1.97 -2.43 14.71
C LEU A 136 -1.07 -3.03 13.63
N VAL A 137 -0.08 -3.79 14.03
CA VAL A 137 0.83 -4.52 13.12
C VAL A 137 0.51 -6.00 13.22
N VAL A 138 0.13 -6.61 12.10
CA VAL A 138 -0.07 -8.05 11.96
C VAL A 138 1.05 -8.59 11.10
N ASP A 139 1.82 -9.51 11.65
CA ASP A 139 2.93 -10.20 10.97
C ASP A 139 2.53 -11.66 10.76
N ASP A 140 2.27 -12.01 9.50
CA ASP A 140 1.83 -13.35 9.12
C ASP A 140 2.97 -14.38 9.23
N ALA A 141 4.22 -13.96 9.03
CA ALA A 141 5.36 -14.85 9.10
C ALA A 141 5.64 -15.35 10.54
N THR A 142 5.35 -14.52 11.53
CA THR A 142 5.51 -14.86 12.96
C THR A 142 4.19 -15.17 13.66
N GLU A 143 3.08 -15.10 12.94
CA GLU A 143 1.70 -15.25 13.46
C GLU A 143 1.45 -14.36 14.68
N SER A 144 1.92 -13.11 14.63
CA SER A 144 1.89 -12.19 15.75
C SER A 144 1.17 -10.88 15.45
N VAL A 145 0.61 -10.27 16.50
CA VAL A 145 -0.10 -9.01 16.41
C VAL A 145 0.35 -8.08 17.52
N HIS A 146 0.76 -6.87 17.11
CA HIS A 146 1.32 -5.87 17.99
C HIS A 146 0.55 -4.55 17.88
N ALA A 147 0.15 -3.99 19.01
CA ALA A 147 -0.29 -2.60 19.09
C ALA A 147 0.96 -1.72 19.29
N VAL A 148 1.13 -0.73 18.45
CA VAL A 148 2.31 0.14 18.45
C VAL A 148 1.91 1.61 18.34
N SER A 149 2.70 2.50 18.95
CA SER A 149 2.61 3.94 18.70
C SER A 149 3.68 4.33 17.70
N ILE A 150 3.27 4.93 16.61
CA ILE A 150 4.18 5.38 15.55
C ILE A 150 4.84 6.68 16.01
N ARG A 151 6.17 6.71 15.97
CA ARG A 151 6.91 7.94 16.30
C ARG A 151 6.59 9.08 15.35
N GLU A 152 6.75 10.30 15.80
CA GLU A 152 6.70 11.45 14.92
C GLU A 152 7.77 11.35 13.83
N ARG A 153 7.42 11.79 12.62
CA ARG A 153 8.36 11.80 11.50
C ARG A 153 9.36 12.95 11.64
N ASP A 154 10.57 12.73 11.14
CA ASP A 154 11.63 13.73 11.14
C ASP A 154 11.52 14.70 9.93
N THR A 155 10.69 14.35 8.92
CA THR A 155 10.49 15.16 7.71
C THR A 155 9.33 16.15 7.88
N PRO A 156 9.39 17.35 7.25
CA PRO A 156 8.29 18.31 7.26
C PRO A 156 6.99 17.72 6.69
N HIS A 157 5.85 18.19 7.19
CA HIS A 157 4.55 17.80 6.66
C HIS A 157 4.29 18.49 5.33
N GLY A 158 4.32 17.74 4.21
CA GLY A 158 4.07 18.27 2.87
C GLY A 158 2.59 18.44 2.49
N GLY A 159 1.67 17.88 3.27
CA GLY A 159 0.22 17.91 3.00
C GLY A 159 -0.47 19.06 3.73
N SER A 160 -0.37 20.29 3.27
CA SER A 160 -1.29 21.36 3.70
C SER A 160 -2.55 21.25 2.85
N SER A 161 -3.64 20.74 3.42
CA SER A 161 -4.97 20.96 2.83
C SER A 161 -5.22 22.47 2.85
N ALA A 162 -5.38 23.08 1.68
CA ALA A 162 -5.78 24.49 1.59
C ALA A 162 -7.09 24.68 2.39
N ARG A 163 -7.06 25.52 3.42
CA ARG A 163 -8.25 25.89 4.17
C ARG A 163 -8.92 27.05 3.45
N ALA A 164 -10.26 27.13 3.53
CA ALA A 164 -11.01 28.23 2.91
C ALA A 164 -10.56 29.64 3.34
N GLY A 165 -9.85 29.76 4.46
CA GLY A 165 -9.24 31.01 4.92
C GLY A 165 -7.88 31.36 4.32
N ASP A 166 -7.26 30.46 3.59
CA ASP A 166 -5.93 30.67 2.97
C ASP A 166 -6.02 31.35 1.59
N VAL A 167 -7.25 31.55 1.09
CA VAL A 167 -7.50 32.27 -0.15
C VAL A 167 -7.71 33.74 0.14
N SER A 168 -6.67 34.56 0.00
CA SER A 168 -6.82 36.02 0.01
C SER A 168 -7.72 36.45 -1.16
N PRO A 169 -8.77 37.24 -0.91
CA PRO A 169 -9.55 37.80 -2.02
C PRO A 169 -8.67 38.71 -2.87
N ARG A 170 -8.63 38.46 -4.17
CA ARG A 170 -8.02 39.37 -5.16
C ARG A 170 -8.92 40.57 -5.39
#